data_b1973e6aa957ff504ebf6c88a4cbecad
#
_entry.id   b1973e6aa957ff504ebf6c88a4cbecad
#
_cell.length_a   1.000
_cell.length_b   1.000
_cell.length_c   1.000
_cell.angle_alpha   90.00
_cell.angle_beta   90.00
_cell.angle_gamma   90.00
#
_symmetry.space_group_name_H-M   'P 1'
#
loop_
_entity.id
_entity.type
_entity.pdbx_description
1 polymer ?
#
loop_
_entity_poly.entity_id
_entity_poly.type
_entity_poly.pdbx_seq_one_letter_code
_entity_poly.pdbx_strand_id
1 'polypeptide(L)'
;DNGASIHPARYLAGLARLALDRGADVHPHTRATAIRRSGAGSLVRTSRGDITAGEVLVATNGYTDSAAPWAQRRVIPIGSYIIATEPLGDARAAHVSPRRRMMSDTRNFLHYWRLSPDGRLLFGGRTSFVPVSVPAARDRLYAAMIGMYPLLAGVRVSHAWTGNVGFTFDQLPHLTRVDGITYAMGYCGSGVAMGSYLGTLAGEWMARGAQPAFSGLRFPRMPGYRGHPWFLPLVGVYYSLLDRL
;
A
#
# COMPACT_ATOMS: atom_id res chain seq x y z
N ASP A 1 17.42 15.80 9.18
CA ASP A 1 16.83 14.80 8.24
C ASP A 1 16.26 13.61 9.02
N ASN A 2 14.93 13.55 9.17
CA ASN A 2 14.26 12.51 9.94
C ASN A 2 13.69 11.37 9.05
N GLY A 3 14.15 11.24 7.83
CA GLY A 3 13.73 10.21 6.88
C GLY A 3 14.71 9.03 6.85
N ALA A 4 14.17 7.81 6.73
CA ALA A 4 14.97 6.61 6.58
C ALA A 4 14.43 5.74 5.45
N SER A 5 15.30 4.94 4.84
CA SER A 5 14.89 3.93 3.87
C SER A 5 15.17 2.53 4.42
N ILE A 6 14.21 1.65 4.21
CA ILE A 6 14.30 0.26 4.64
C ILE A 6 14.02 -0.69 3.47
N HIS A 7 14.33 -1.95 3.63
CA HIS A 7 13.92 -3.00 2.73
C HIS A 7 12.56 -3.56 3.17
N PRO A 8 11.42 -3.23 2.49
CA PRO A 8 10.08 -3.53 3.02
C PRO A 8 9.85 -5.03 3.24
N ALA A 9 10.32 -5.88 2.33
CA ALA A 9 10.12 -7.32 2.46
C ALA A 9 10.92 -7.92 3.64
N ARG A 10 12.15 -7.48 3.89
CA ARG A 10 12.92 -7.91 5.06
C ARG A 10 12.30 -7.42 6.36
N TYR A 11 11.79 -6.19 6.37
CA TYR A 11 11.08 -5.63 7.50
C TYR A 11 9.82 -6.45 7.83
N LEU A 12 8.98 -6.73 6.81
CA LEU A 12 7.79 -7.56 6.98
C LEU A 12 8.14 -8.98 7.45
N ALA A 13 9.17 -9.60 6.87
CA ALA A 13 9.62 -10.92 7.30
C ALA A 13 10.07 -10.93 8.78
N GLY A 14 10.75 -9.87 9.22
CA GLY A 14 11.14 -9.70 10.62
C GLY A 14 9.93 -9.57 11.56
N LEU A 15 8.93 -8.76 11.17
CA LEU A 15 7.68 -8.63 11.94
C LEU A 15 6.89 -9.94 11.99
N ALA A 16 6.80 -10.66 10.88
CA ALA A 16 6.11 -11.94 10.81
C ALA A 16 6.80 -12.98 11.74
N ARG A 17 8.13 -13.07 11.69
CA ARG A 17 8.89 -13.94 12.60
C ARG A 17 8.63 -13.58 14.06
N LEU A 18 8.71 -12.30 14.40
CA LEU A 18 8.45 -11.83 15.76
C LEU A 18 7.03 -12.20 16.22
N ALA A 19 6.03 -12.11 15.37
CA ALA A 19 4.66 -12.52 15.69
C ALA A 19 4.57 -14.03 15.96
N LEU A 20 5.16 -14.86 15.08
CA LEU A 20 5.22 -16.32 15.26
C LEU A 20 5.94 -16.70 16.54
N ASP A 21 7.10 -16.10 16.84
CA ASP A 21 7.87 -16.35 18.07
C ASP A 21 7.09 -15.94 19.34
N ARG A 22 6.06 -15.09 19.19
CA ARG A 22 5.14 -14.69 20.28
C ARG A 22 3.83 -15.49 20.31
N GLY A 23 3.74 -16.57 19.53
CA GLY A 23 2.61 -17.49 19.52
C GLY A 23 1.44 -17.09 18.60
N ALA A 24 1.67 -16.19 17.65
CA ALA A 24 0.66 -15.93 16.63
C ALA A 24 0.64 -17.04 15.56
N ASP A 25 -0.55 -17.48 15.18
CA ASP A 25 -0.74 -18.38 14.05
C ASP A 25 -0.89 -17.60 12.75
N VAL A 26 -0.17 -17.99 11.72
CA VAL A 26 -0.25 -17.39 10.37
C VAL A 26 -0.75 -18.43 9.39
N HIS A 27 -1.89 -18.17 8.76
CA HIS A 27 -2.52 -19.07 7.80
C HIS A 27 -2.48 -18.48 6.38
N PRO A 28 -1.40 -18.69 5.61
CA PRO A 28 -1.33 -18.26 4.22
C PRO A 28 -2.37 -18.99 3.36
N HIS A 29 -2.73 -18.41 2.22
CA HIS A 29 -3.71 -18.97 1.30
C HIS A 29 -5.09 -19.23 1.93
N THR A 30 -5.42 -18.52 3.00
CA THR A 30 -6.69 -18.60 3.72
C THR A 30 -7.44 -17.28 3.56
N ARG A 31 -8.21 -17.17 2.49
CA ARG A 31 -8.95 -15.95 2.17
C ARG A 31 -10.19 -15.82 3.05
N ALA A 32 -10.33 -14.70 3.77
CA ALA A 32 -11.60 -14.33 4.40
C ALA A 32 -12.62 -13.94 3.32
N THR A 33 -13.83 -14.48 3.40
CA THR A 33 -14.92 -14.26 2.43
C THR A 33 -16.08 -13.49 3.03
N ALA A 34 -16.24 -13.55 4.36
CA ALA A 34 -17.23 -12.77 5.10
C ALA A 34 -16.79 -12.61 6.55
N ILE A 35 -17.17 -11.49 7.16
CA ILE A 35 -17.03 -11.23 8.60
C ILE A 35 -18.41 -10.82 9.13
N ARG A 36 -18.91 -11.50 10.16
CA ARG A 36 -20.23 -11.24 10.73
C ARG A 36 -20.16 -11.28 12.26
N ARG A 37 -20.95 -10.45 12.93
CA ARG A 37 -21.15 -10.56 14.37
C ARG A 37 -21.82 -11.90 14.71
N SER A 38 -21.37 -12.53 15.79
CA SER A 38 -21.93 -13.79 16.29
C SER A 38 -21.83 -13.80 17.83
N GLY A 39 -22.94 -13.62 18.50
CA GLY A 39 -22.95 -13.43 19.96
C GLY A 39 -22.08 -12.25 20.40
N ALA A 40 -21.22 -12.46 21.38
CA ALA A 40 -20.29 -11.46 21.89
C ALA A 40 -19.06 -11.25 20.95
N GLY A 41 -18.81 -12.16 20.01
CA GLY A 41 -17.66 -12.13 19.10
C GLY A 41 -18.06 -11.96 17.62
N SER A 42 -17.26 -12.55 16.76
CA SER A 42 -17.44 -12.53 15.30
C SER A 42 -17.15 -13.91 14.70
N LEU A 43 -17.87 -14.24 13.63
CA LEU A 43 -17.60 -15.37 12.77
C LEU A 43 -16.92 -14.87 11.49
N VAL A 44 -15.72 -15.34 11.23
CA VAL A 44 -14.95 -15.07 10.00
C VAL A 44 -15.02 -16.32 9.12
N ARG A 45 -15.74 -16.23 8.01
CA ARG A 45 -15.73 -17.28 6.99
C ARG A 45 -14.50 -17.17 6.14
N THR A 46 -13.83 -18.30 5.92
CA THR A 46 -12.65 -18.36 5.07
C THR A 46 -12.78 -19.44 3.99
N SER A 47 -11.85 -19.41 3.04
CA SER A 47 -11.76 -20.45 1.99
C SER A 47 -11.41 -21.85 2.53
N ARG A 48 -11.01 -21.96 3.81
CA ARG A 48 -10.55 -23.19 4.44
C ARG A 48 -11.31 -23.59 5.71
N GLY A 49 -12.38 -22.89 6.02
CA GLY A 49 -13.22 -23.11 7.20
C GLY A 49 -13.59 -21.83 7.90
N ASP A 50 -14.39 -21.93 8.93
CA ASP A 50 -14.91 -20.81 9.70
C ASP A 50 -14.07 -20.62 10.98
N ILE A 51 -13.82 -19.37 11.37
CA ILE A 51 -13.08 -18.99 12.57
C ILE A 51 -14.00 -18.16 13.47
N THR A 52 -14.20 -18.61 14.71
CA THR A 52 -14.86 -17.81 15.75
C THR A 52 -13.78 -17.01 16.50
N ALA A 53 -13.96 -15.69 16.58
CA ALA A 53 -13.03 -14.80 17.24
C ALA A 53 -13.75 -13.84 18.19
N GLY A 54 -13.15 -13.55 19.34
CA GLY A 54 -13.66 -12.51 20.26
C GLY A 54 -13.57 -11.12 19.63
N GLU A 55 -12.44 -10.82 18.99
CA GLU A 55 -12.21 -9.56 18.28
C GLU A 55 -11.61 -9.80 16.89
N VAL A 56 -11.88 -8.89 15.97
CA VAL A 56 -11.36 -8.94 14.59
C VAL A 56 -10.73 -7.61 14.23
N LEU A 57 -9.51 -7.66 13.68
CA LEU A 57 -8.84 -6.54 13.04
C LEU A 57 -8.81 -6.76 11.53
N VAL A 58 -9.41 -5.85 10.76
CA VAL A 58 -9.31 -5.81 9.30
C VAL A 58 -8.21 -4.83 8.90
N ALA A 59 -7.10 -5.36 8.36
CA ALA A 59 -5.92 -4.60 7.94
C ALA A 59 -5.59 -4.80 6.45
N THR A 60 -6.61 -5.02 5.64
CA THR A 60 -6.48 -5.39 4.21
C THR A 60 -6.13 -4.22 3.29
N ASN A 61 -6.26 -2.97 3.77
CA ASN A 61 -5.90 -1.74 3.07
C ASN A 61 -6.39 -1.71 1.60
N GLY A 62 -5.50 -1.52 0.62
CA GLY A 62 -5.83 -1.49 -0.81
C GLY A 62 -6.33 -2.82 -1.41
N TYR A 63 -6.41 -3.88 -0.61
CA TYR A 63 -6.96 -5.19 -0.98
C TYR A 63 -8.30 -5.51 -0.29
N THR A 64 -8.93 -4.50 0.30
CA THR A 64 -10.23 -4.64 0.95
C THR A 64 -11.32 -4.96 -0.09
N ASP A 65 -12.06 -6.04 0.15
CA ASP A 65 -13.11 -6.54 -0.73
C ASP A 65 -14.46 -6.72 0.01
N SER A 66 -15.35 -7.50 -0.60
CA SER A 66 -16.69 -7.77 -0.08
C SER A 66 -16.72 -8.53 1.26
N ALA A 67 -15.60 -9.08 1.73
CA ALA A 67 -15.51 -9.65 3.07
C ALA A 67 -15.67 -8.59 4.17
N ALA A 68 -15.30 -7.32 3.87
CA ALA A 68 -15.42 -6.18 4.77
C ALA A 68 -16.15 -5.00 4.07
N PRO A 69 -17.46 -5.10 3.79
CA PRO A 69 -18.18 -4.17 2.93
C PRO A 69 -18.26 -2.76 3.49
N TRP A 70 -18.18 -2.61 4.83
CA TRP A 70 -18.12 -1.30 5.46
C TRP A 70 -16.83 -0.54 5.07
N ALA A 71 -15.70 -1.20 5.13
CA ALA A 71 -14.40 -0.64 4.76
C ALA A 71 -14.24 -0.51 3.24
N GLN A 72 -14.74 -1.47 2.45
CA GLN A 72 -14.70 -1.44 0.99
C GLN A 72 -15.28 -0.15 0.39
N ARG A 73 -16.30 0.43 1.03
CA ARG A 73 -16.93 1.70 0.60
C ARG A 73 -16.15 2.95 1.00
N ARG A 74 -14.98 2.80 1.60
CA ARG A 74 -14.16 3.89 2.17
C ARG A 74 -12.72 3.89 1.67
N VAL A 75 -12.26 2.76 1.14
CA VAL A 75 -10.89 2.62 0.61
C VAL A 75 -10.95 2.53 -0.90
N ILE A 76 -10.15 3.36 -1.56
CA ILE A 76 -9.99 3.42 -3.02
C ILE A 76 -8.68 2.69 -3.36
N PRO A 77 -8.74 1.51 -4.00
CA PRO A 77 -7.53 0.84 -4.46
C PRO A 77 -6.95 1.56 -5.68
N ILE A 78 -5.71 2.00 -5.59
CA ILE A 78 -4.97 2.61 -6.70
C ILE A 78 -3.72 1.80 -6.96
N GLY A 79 -3.55 1.34 -8.21
CA GLY A 79 -2.38 0.59 -8.63
C GLY A 79 -1.12 1.45 -8.59
N SER A 80 -0.07 0.94 -7.95
CA SER A 80 1.29 1.47 -8.00
C SER A 80 2.20 0.43 -8.62
N TYR A 81 3.14 0.87 -9.46
CA TYR A 81 3.99 0.00 -10.26
C TYR A 81 5.45 0.34 -9.99
N ILE A 82 6.30 -0.67 -10.03
CA ILE A 82 7.74 -0.51 -9.85
C ILE A 82 8.46 -1.36 -10.89
N ILE A 83 9.53 -0.81 -11.44
CA ILE A 83 10.53 -1.54 -12.22
C ILE A 83 11.86 -1.57 -11.47
N ALA A 84 12.62 -2.63 -11.67
CA ALA A 84 14.01 -2.73 -11.24
C ALA A 84 14.89 -2.96 -12.48
N THR A 85 15.96 -2.20 -12.60
CA THR A 85 16.95 -2.40 -13.66
C THR A 85 17.87 -3.59 -13.34
N GLU A 86 18.69 -3.99 -14.29
CA GLU A 86 19.94 -4.68 -13.96
C GLU A 86 20.85 -3.78 -13.11
N PRO A 87 21.89 -4.29 -12.44
CA PRO A 87 22.87 -3.44 -11.74
C PRO A 87 23.48 -2.40 -12.69
N LEU A 88 23.47 -1.12 -12.26
CA LEU A 88 23.87 0.00 -13.12
C LEU A 88 25.39 0.14 -13.27
N GLY A 89 26.18 -0.46 -12.36
CA GLY A 89 27.59 -0.14 -12.18
C GLY A 89 27.80 1.22 -11.49
N ASP A 90 28.99 1.44 -10.95
CA ASP A 90 29.27 2.57 -10.06
C ASP A 90 29.08 3.93 -10.71
N ALA A 91 29.52 4.09 -11.95
CA ALA A 91 29.43 5.38 -12.65
C ALA A 91 27.99 5.84 -12.86
N ARG A 92 27.11 4.96 -13.37
CA ARG A 92 25.69 5.28 -13.57
C ARG A 92 24.96 5.42 -12.23
N ALA A 93 25.27 4.57 -11.25
CA ALA A 93 24.69 4.63 -9.93
C ALA A 93 25.04 5.96 -9.21
N ALA A 94 26.28 6.41 -9.29
CA ALA A 94 26.73 7.69 -8.74
C ALA A 94 26.06 8.88 -9.42
N HIS A 95 25.81 8.81 -10.73
CA HIS A 95 25.10 9.87 -11.45
C HIS A 95 23.63 9.95 -11.03
N VAL A 96 22.95 8.80 -10.92
CA VAL A 96 21.51 8.76 -10.55
C VAL A 96 21.30 9.15 -9.09
N SER A 97 22.14 8.68 -8.18
CA SER A 97 22.01 8.95 -6.74
C SER A 97 23.37 8.92 -6.04
N PRO A 98 24.15 10.03 -6.08
CA PRO A 98 25.50 10.09 -5.50
C PRO A 98 25.52 9.74 -3.99
N ARG A 99 24.45 10.06 -3.28
CA ARG A 99 24.31 9.80 -1.83
C ARG A 99 23.41 8.61 -1.51
N ARG A 100 23.02 7.82 -2.50
CA ARG A 100 22.11 6.66 -2.38
C ARG A 100 20.82 6.97 -1.61
N ARG A 101 20.30 8.19 -1.74
CA ARG A 101 19.05 8.62 -1.11
C ARG A 101 17.84 8.11 -1.89
N MET A 102 16.71 8.03 -1.19
CA MET A 102 15.40 7.92 -1.83
C MET A 102 15.03 9.27 -2.41
N MET A 103 14.45 9.28 -3.58
CA MET A 103 14.04 10.47 -4.30
C MET A 103 12.63 10.31 -4.82
N SER A 104 11.92 11.41 -4.94
CA SER A 104 10.62 11.50 -5.59
C SER A 104 10.50 12.84 -6.32
N ASP A 105 9.70 12.88 -7.38
CA ASP A 105 9.29 14.13 -8.01
C ASP A 105 8.06 14.72 -7.28
N THR A 106 7.58 15.86 -7.75
CA THR A 106 6.45 16.60 -7.19
C THR A 106 5.17 16.50 -8.03
N ARG A 107 5.15 15.61 -9.02
CA ARG A 107 4.00 15.43 -9.90
C ARG A 107 2.84 14.75 -9.18
N ASN A 108 1.63 14.99 -9.67
CA ASN A 108 0.46 14.22 -9.21
C ASN A 108 0.56 12.74 -9.62
N PHE A 109 1.07 12.46 -10.83
CA PHE A 109 1.55 11.13 -11.20
C PHE A 109 2.99 10.94 -10.73
N LEU A 110 3.15 10.93 -9.41
CA LEU A 110 4.41 10.86 -8.68
C LEU A 110 5.28 9.70 -9.18
N HIS A 111 6.55 10.00 -9.47
CA HIS A 111 7.61 9.01 -9.56
C HIS A 111 8.48 9.04 -8.30
N TYR A 112 8.95 7.87 -7.90
CA TYR A 112 9.88 7.72 -6.79
C TYR A 112 10.92 6.67 -7.15
N TRP A 113 12.15 6.90 -6.72
CA TRP A 113 13.24 5.99 -7.07
C TRP A 113 14.33 5.95 -6.00
N ARG A 114 15.07 4.85 -6.01
CA ARG A 114 16.25 4.66 -5.20
C ARG A 114 17.15 3.58 -5.79
N LEU A 115 18.41 3.55 -5.37
CA LEU A 115 19.29 2.41 -5.60
C LEU A 115 19.07 1.32 -4.55
N SER A 116 19.01 0.07 -4.98
CA SER A 116 19.09 -1.10 -4.10
C SER A 116 20.55 -1.32 -3.65
N PRO A 117 20.79 -2.12 -2.59
CA PRO A 117 22.15 -2.44 -2.16
C PRO A 117 23.02 -3.07 -3.24
N ASP A 118 22.45 -3.86 -4.16
CA ASP A 118 23.10 -4.50 -5.29
C ASP A 118 23.22 -3.61 -6.55
N GLY A 119 22.97 -2.29 -6.40
CA GLY A 119 23.20 -1.31 -7.45
C GLY A 119 22.13 -1.22 -8.55
N ARG A 120 20.97 -1.84 -8.37
CA ARG A 120 19.83 -1.68 -9.29
C ARG A 120 19.09 -0.38 -9.01
N LEU A 121 18.58 0.27 -10.04
CA LEU A 121 17.62 1.34 -9.86
C LEU A 121 16.22 0.74 -9.71
N LEU A 122 15.60 0.98 -8.57
CA LEU A 122 14.18 0.78 -8.36
C LEU A 122 13.48 2.08 -8.73
N PHE A 123 12.65 2.06 -9.77
CA PHE A 123 11.92 3.24 -10.26
C PHE A 123 10.43 2.92 -10.25
N GLY A 124 9.66 3.64 -9.46
CA GLY A 124 8.24 3.39 -9.27
C GLY A 124 7.39 4.62 -9.50
N GLY A 125 6.10 4.39 -9.66
CA GLY A 125 5.15 5.48 -9.80
C GLY A 125 3.73 5.01 -10.07
N ARG A 126 2.83 5.98 -10.07
CA ARG A 126 1.48 5.82 -10.62
C ARG A 126 1.52 6.10 -12.10
N THR A 127 1.34 5.08 -12.92
CA THR A 127 1.34 5.25 -14.39
C THR A 127 -0.06 5.56 -14.94
N SER A 128 -1.08 5.32 -14.13
CA SER A 128 -2.50 5.54 -14.47
C SER A 128 -3.36 5.37 -13.21
N PHE A 129 -4.50 6.05 -13.14
CA PHE A 129 -5.56 5.74 -12.18
C PHE A 129 -6.46 4.59 -12.64
N VAL A 130 -6.38 4.21 -13.91
CA VAL A 130 -7.02 3.00 -14.43
C VAL A 130 -6.01 1.85 -14.36
N PRO A 131 -6.41 0.64 -13.92
CA PRO A 131 -5.52 -0.52 -13.94
C PRO A 131 -4.95 -0.77 -15.33
N VAL A 132 -3.64 -0.95 -15.40
CA VAL A 132 -2.93 -1.32 -16.63
C VAL A 132 -2.15 -2.61 -16.41
N SER A 133 -1.84 -3.32 -17.47
CA SER A 133 -1.01 -4.53 -17.36
C SER A 133 0.42 -4.18 -16.90
N VAL A 134 1.07 -5.12 -16.21
CA VAL A 134 2.45 -4.91 -15.74
C VAL A 134 3.40 -4.61 -16.89
N PRO A 135 3.34 -5.28 -18.07
CA PRO A 135 4.15 -4.91 -19.22
C PRO A 135 3.93 -3.46 -19.69
N ALA A 136 2.69 -3.02 -19.81
CA ALA A 136 2.38 -1.64 -20.23
C ALA A 136 2.87 -0.61 -19.20
N ALA A 137 2.76 -0.89 -17.90
CA ALA A 137 3.28 -0.05 -16.84
C ALA A 137 4.81 0.00 -16.85
N ARG A 138 5.47 -1.15 -17.09
CA ARG A 138 6.92 -1.25 -17.27
C ARG A 138 7.41 -0.31 -18.35
N ASP A 139 6.78 -0.34 -19.52
CA ASP A 139 7.21 0.46 -20.67
C ASP A 139 7.03 1.96 -20.42
N ARG A 140 5.94 2.35 -19.75
CA ARG A 140 5.71 3.74 -19.31
C ARG A 140 6.74 4.20 -18.28
N LEU A 141 7.03 3.39 -17.27
CA LEU A 141 8.03 3.72 -16.24
C LEU A 141 9.43 3.76 -16.83
N TYR A 142 9.75 2.87 -17.77
CA TYR A 142 11.02 2.91 -18.49
C TYR A 142 11.17 4.20 -19.29
N ALA A 143 10.14 4.60 -20.05
CA ALA A 143 10.14 5.86 -20.78
C ALA A 143 10.31 7.08 -19.86
N ALA A 144 9.62 7.10 -18.72
CA ALA A 144 9.78 8.16 -17.72
C ALA A 144 11.19 8.18 -17.12
N MET A 145 11.76 7.01 -16.81
CA MET A 145 13.11 6.84 -16.27
C MET A 145 14.18 7.37 -17.23
N ILE A 146 14.14 7.02 -18.52
CA ILE A 146 15.09 7.50 -19.51
C ILE A 146 14.87 8.98 -19.89
N GLY A 147 13.64 9.48 -19.80
CA GLY A 147 13.35 10.91 -19.91
C GLY A 147 14.01 11.73 -18.79
N MET A 148 14.09 11.18 -17.59
CA MET A 148 14.74 11.80 -16.44
C MET A 148 16.27 11.59 -16.44
N TYR A 149 16.71 10.40 -16.86
CA TYR A 149 18.11 9.98 -16.90
C TYR A 149 18.47 9.39 -18.28
N PRO A 150 18.73 10.22 -19.30
CA PRO A 150 19.04 9.73 -20.67
C PRO A 150 20.21 8.73 -20.75
N LEU A 151 21.17 8.83 -19.83
CA LEU A 151 22.29 7.89 -19.74
C LEU A 151 21.88 6.44 -19.42
N LEU A 152 20.62 6.22 -19.00
CA LEU A 152 20.06 4.88 -18.74
C LEU A 152 19.37 4.28 -19.96
N ALA A 153 19.40 4.95 -21.13
CA ALA A 153 18.91 4.36 -22.37
C ALA A 153 19.65 3.06 -22.66
N GLY A 154 18.89 2.01 -22.99
CA GLY A 154 19.43 0.67 -23.23
C GLY A 154 19.69 -0.18 -21.98
N VAL A 155 19.53 0.36 -20.76
CA VAL A 155 19.60 -0.44 -19.53
C VAL A 155 18.40 -1.39 -19.46
N ARG A 156 18.66 -2.67 -19.20
CA ARG A 156 17.62 -3.70 -19.18
C ARG A 156 16.80 -3.63 -17.88
N VAL A 157 15.48 -3.65 -18.00
CA VAL A 157 14.56 -3.87 -16.87
C VAL A 157 14.56 -5.35 -16.53
N SER A 158 15.01 -5.69 -15.34
CA SER A 158 15.10 -7.08 -14.86
C SER A 158 13.84 -7.57 -14.18
N HIS A 159 13.10 -6.68 -13.51
CA HIS A 159 11.87 -7.01 -12.80
C HIS A 159 10.84 -5.89 -12.95
N ALA A 160 9.57 -6.24 -12.95
CA ALA A 160 8.45 -5.33 -12.89
C ALA A 160 7.32 -5.95 -12.06
N TRP A 161 6.68 -5.17 -11.20
CA TRP A 161 5.57 -5.64 -10.37
C TRP A 161 4.62 -4.51 -10.03
N THR A 162 3.48 -4.86 -9.45
CA THR A 162 2.44 -3.94 -9.01
C THR A 162 1.90 -4.32 -7.65
N GLY A 163 1.28 -3.35 -6.98
CA GLY A 163 0.50 -3.54 -5.77
C GLY A 163 -0.53 -2.43 -5.62
N ASN A 164 -1.58 -2.69 -4.84
CA ASN A 164 -2.60 -1.70 -4.56
C ASN A 164 -2.24 -0.85 -3.34
N VAL A 165 -2.26 0.45 -3.52
CA VAL A 165 -2.23 1.43 -2.42
C VAL A 165 -3.67 1.78 -2.05
N GLY A 166 -4.01 1.71 -0.76
CA GLY A 166 -5.31 2.12 -0.26
C GLY A 166 -5.35 3.61 0.01
N PHE A 167 -6.15 4.33 -0.77
CA PHE A 167 -6.46 5.74 -0.53
C PHE A 167 -7.81 5.87 0.18
N THR A 168 -7.99 6.95 0.92
CA THR A 168 -9.25 7.36 1.55
C THR A 168 -9.72 8.66 0.90
N PHE A 169 -10.99 9.01 1.07
CA PHE A 169 -11.54 10.23 0.49
C PHE A 169 -11.00 11.52 1.12
N ASP A 170 -10.47 11.44 2.35
CA ASP A 170 -9.82 12.55 3.06
C ASP A 170 -8.28 12.44 3.05
N GLN A 171 -7.74 11.42 2.40
CA GLN A 171 -6.31 11.14 2.32
C GLN A 171 -5.62 10.91 3.69
N LEU A 172 -6.40 10.58 4.71
CA LEU A 172 -5.90 10.28 6.05
C LEU A 172 -5.92 8.77 6.33
N PRO A 173 -4.95 8.25 7.09
CA PRO A 173 -5.03 6.89 7.60
C PRO A 173 -6.08 6.79 8.71
N HIS A 174 -6.76 5.67 8.82
CA HIS A 174 -7.82 5.44 9.79
C HIS A 174 -7.58 4.21 10.65
N LEU A 175 -7.82 4.38 11.94
CA LEU A 175 -7.98 3.33 12.93
C LEU A 175 -9.31 3.54 13.60
N THR A 176 -10.27 2.63 13.40
CA THR A 176 -11.64 2.81 13.91
C THR A 176 -12.26 1.47 14.28
N ARG A 177 -13.28 1.49 15.13
CA ARG A 177 -14.08 0.29 15.47
C ARG A 177 -15.54 0.54 15.14
N VAL A 178 -16.12 -0.36 14.38
CA VAL A 178 -17.54 -0.32 13.98
C VAL A 178 -18.13 -1.71 14.11
N ASP A 179 -19.26 -1.83 14.75
CA ASP A 179 -19.94 -3.10 15.00
C ASP A 179 -19.03 -4.18 15.61
N GLY A 180 -18.11 -3.77 16.50
CA GLY A 180 -17.16 -4.66 17.16
C GLY A 180 -16.01 -5.15 16.30
N ILE A 181 -15.88 -4.67 15.06
CA ILE A 181 -14.75 -4.96 14.15
C ILE A 181 -13.84 -3.73 14.13
N THR A 182 -12.55 -3.94 14.33
CA THR A 182 -11.53 -2.91 14.24
C THR A 182 -10.96 -2.86 12.82
N TYR A 183 -10.73 -1.65 12.30
CA TYR A 183 -10.20 -1.41 10.96
C TYR A 183 -8.96 -0.52 11.04
N ALA A 184 -7.86 -0.94 10.42
CA ALA A 184 -6.63 -0.15 10.28
C ALA A 184 -6.24 -0.10 8.79
N MET A 185 -6.40 1.05 8.14
CA MET A 185 -6.21 1.17 6.68
C MET A 185 -6.16 2.62 6.20
N GLY A 186 -5.99 2.79 4.87
CA GLY A 186 -6.03 4.11 4.24
C GLY A 186 -4.70 4.86 4.31
N TYR A 187 -3.58 4.15 4.17
CA TYR A 187 -2.24 4.72 4.37
C TYR A 187 -1.76 5.66 3.25
N CYS A 188 -2.48 5.79 2.15
CA CYS A 188 -2.29 6.77 1.06
C CYS A 188 -0.83 6.86 0.53
N GLY A 189 -0.07 5.76 0.56
CA GLY A 189 1.33 5.69 0.13
C GLY A 189 2.34 5.57 1.29
N SER A 190 1.98 5.95 2.51
CA SER A 190 2.87 5.88 3.70
C SER A 190 2.76 4.55 4.48
N GLY A 191 2.41 3.44 3.78
CA GLY A 191 2.00 2.18 4.41
C GLY A 191 3.04 1.51 5.30
N VAL A 192 4.33 1.66 5.05
CA VAL A 192 5.37 1.04 5.90
C VAL A 192 5.37 1.67 7.30
N ALA A 193 5.41 2.99 7.38
CA ALA A 193 5.40 3.70 8.66
C ALA A 193 4.03 3.62 9.33
N MET A 194 2.97 3.98 8.60
CA MET A 194 1.62 4.05 9.17
C MET A 194 1.03 2.67 9.49
N GLY A 195 1.35 1.64 8.71
CA GLY A 195 0.93 0.27 9.02
C GLY A 195 1.55 -0.25 10.32
N SER A 196 2.81 0.06 10.58
CA SER A 196 3.48 -0.28 11.83
C SER A 196 2.88 0.51 13.01
N TYR A 197 2.72 1.82 12.86
CA TYR A 197 2.15 2.69 13.90
C TYR A 197 0.71 2.30 14.25
N LEU A 198 -0.17 2.21 13.25
CA LEU A 198 -1.57 1.82 13.49
C LEU A 198 -1.72 0.36 13.95
N GLY A 199 -0.82 -0.53 13.52
CA GLY A 199 -0.77 -1.90 14.00
C GLY A 199 -0.47 -1.97 15.49
N THR A 200 0.49 -1.18 15.98
CA THR A 200 0.79 -1.05 17.41
C THR A 200 -0.41 -0.51 18.19
N LEU A 201 -1.00 0.59 17.74
CA LEU A 201 -2.18 1.18 18.39
C LEU A 201 -3.39 0.24 18.39
N ALA A 202 -3.62 -0.48 17.30
CA ALA A 202 -4.69 -1.47 17.21
C ALA A 202 -4.48 -2.62 18.21
N GLY A 203 -3.25 -3.12 18.30
CA GLY A 203 -2.88 -4.18 19.25
C GLY A 203 -3.09 -3.74 20.72
N GLU A 204 -2.67 -2.54 21.07
CA GLU A 204 -2.87 -1.98 22.42
C GLU A 204 -4.36 -1.76 22.71
N TRP A 205 -5.11 -1.25 21.76
CA TRP A 205 -6.55 -1.04 21.91
C TRP A 205 -7.30 -2.36 22.13
N MET A 206 -6.99 -3.38 21.30
CA MET A 206 -7.62 -4.69 21.40
C MET A 206 -7.22 -5.44 22.68
N ALA A 207 -5.96 -5.35 23.09
CA ALA A 207 -5.45 -6.09 24.25
C ALA A 207 -5.80 -5.43 25.59
N ARG A 208 -5.86 -4.10 25.65
CA ARG A 208 -5.97 -3.33 26.91
C ARG A 208 -7.20 -2.42 26.98
N GLY A 209 -7.97 -2.30 25.91
CA GLY A 209 -9.12 -1.40 25.83
C GLY A 209 -8.73 0.09 25.72
N ALA A 210 -7.44 0.43 25.63
CA ALA A 210 -6.96 1.80 25.55
C ALA A 210 -7.26 2.39 24.17
N GLN A 211 -8.38 3.11 24.06
CA GLN A 211 -8.82 3.73 22.80
C GLN A 211 -7.83 4.83 22.36
N PRO A 212 -7.19 4.72 21.19
CA PRO A 212 -6.28 5.75 20.70
C PRO A 212 -7.05 7.04 20.33
N ALA A 213 -6.48 8.21 20.61
CA ALA A 213 -7.07 9.50 20.21
C ALA A 213 -7.32 9.57 18.69
N PHE A 214 -6.47 8.93 17.91
CA PHE A 214 -6.57 8.83 16.45
C PHE A 214 -7.82 8.08 15.96
N SER A 215 -8.43 7.22 16.78
CA SER A 215 -9.60 6.41 16.42
C SER A 215 -10.91 7.21 16.29
N GLY A 216 -10.92 8.46 16.75
CA GLY A 216 -12.08 9.36 16.66
C GLY A 216 -12.25 10.04 15.30
N LEU A 217 -11.33 9.89 14.37
CA LEU A 217 -11.44 10.50 13.05
C LEU A 217 -12.60 9.90 12.26
N ARG A 218 -13.43 10.78 11.69
CA ARG A 218 -14.50 10.37 10.79
C ARG A 218 -13.90 9.71 9.56
N PHE A 219 -14.29 8.48 9.27
CA PHE A 219 -13.87 7.78 8.05
C PHE A 219 -14.89 8.02 6.93
N PRO A 220 -14.65 8.95 6.00
CA PRO A 220 -15.63 9.37 5.02
C PRO A 220 -15.93 8.31 3.97
N ARG A 221 -17.09 8.39 3.38
CA ARG A 221 -17.48 7.62 2.18
C ARG A 221 -18.11 8.54 1.14
N MET A 222 -17.97 8.18 -0.12
CA MET A 222 -18.69 8.85 -1.21
C MET A 222 -20.00 8.12 -1.49
N PRO A 223 -21.15 8.82 -1.61
CA PRO A 223 -22.39 8.22 -2.07
C PRO A 223 -22.21 7.50 -3.41
N GLY A 224 -22.82 6.31 -3.55
CA GLY A 224 -22.69 5.50 -4.79
C GLY A 224 -21.39 4.70 -4.93
N TYR A 225 -20.35 4.98 -4.14
CA TYR A 225 -19.12 4.18 -4.16
C TYR A 225 -19.30 2.86 -3.40
N ARG A 226 -18.99 1.75 -4.07
CA ARG A 226 -19.12 0.38 -3.53
C ARG A 226 -17.85 -0.45 -3.67
N GLY A 227 -16.67 0.21 -3.75
CA GLY A 227 -15.39 -0.48 -3.90
C GLY A 227 -14.86 -0.53 -5.34
N HIS A 228 -15.66 -0.15 -6.34
CA HIS A 228 -15.21 0.05 -7.71
C HIS A 228 -15.08 1.56 -8.00
N PRO A 229 -13.86 2.08 -8.18
CA PRO A 229 -13.63 3.52 -8.29
C PRO A 229 -13.88 4.04 -9.72
N TRP A 230 -15.13 4.04 -10.16
CA TRP A 230 -15.59 4.42 -11.49
C TRP A 230 -15.22 5.86 -11.90
N PHE A 231 -14.95 6.71 -10.92
CA PHE A 231 -14.58 8.13 -11.13
C PHE A 231 -13.07 8.32 -11.40
N LEU A 232 -12.22 7.34 -11.15
CA LEU A 232 -10.76 7.47 -11.31
C LEU A 232 -10.30 7.83 -12.74
N PRO A 233 -10.94 7.39 -13.83
CA PRO A 233 -10.58 7.86 -15.17
C PRO A 233 -10.67 9.39 -15.30
N LEU A 234 -11.71 10.01 -14.76
CA LEU A 234 -11.91 11.47 -14.80
C LEU A 234 -10.84 12.19 -13.93
N VAL A 235 -10.58 11.65 -12.74
CA VAL A 235 -9.50 12.14 -11.86
C VAL A 235 -8.14 12.05 -12.55
N GLY A 236 -7.91 10.98 -13.31
CA GLY A 236 -6.69 10.78 -14.08
C GLY A 236 -6.50 11.85 -15.16
N VAL A 237 -7.54 12.19 -15.90
CA VAL A 237 -7.50 13.27 -16.89
C VAL A 237 -7.19 14.61 -16.23
N TYR A 238 -7.89 14.93 -15.13
CA TYR A 238 -7.68 16.17 -14.38
C TYR A 238 -6.21 16.33 -13.91
N TYR A 239 -5.64 15.33 -13.26
CA TYR A 239 -4.25 15.38 -12.79
C TYR A 239 -3.23 15.36 -13.94
N SER A 240 -3.54 14.69 -15.06
CA SER A 240 -2.67 14.72 -16.24
C SER A 240 -2.60 16.11 -16.87
N LEU A 241 -3.66 16.89 -16.78
CA LEU A 241 -3.66 18.29 -17.24
C LEU A 241 -2.86 19.18 -16.29
N LEU A 242 -3.01 19.00 -14.98
CA LEU A 242 -2.23 19.75 -13.99
C LEU A 242 -0.73 19.47 -14.07
N ASP A 243 -0.32 18.23 -14.35
CA ASP A 243 1.10 17.87 -14.50
C ASP A 243 1.77 18.44 -15.77
N ARG A 244 0.98 19.05 -16.69
CA ARG A 244 1.48 19.71 -17.90
C ARG A 244 1.63 21.24 -17.76
N LEU A 245 1.02 21.81 -16.73
CA LEU A 245 1.13 23.24 -16.38
C LEU A 245 2.35 23.51 -15.55
#